data_d097f62231ca02c463cba287f47cbdb6
#
_entry.id   d097f62231ca02c463cba287f47cbdb6
#
_cell.length_a   1.000
_cell.length_b   1.000
_cell.length_c   1.000
_cell.angle_alpha   90.00
_cell.angle_beta   90.00
_cell.angle_gamma   90.00
#
_symmetry.space_group_name_H-M   'P 1'
#
loop_
_entity.id
_entity.type
_entity.pdbx_description
1 polymer ?
#
loop_
_entity_poly.entity_id
_entity_poly.type
_entity_poly.pdbx_seq_one_letter_code
_entity_poly.pdbx_strand_id
1 'polypeptide(L)'
;MAKFYNSVRLDESLCKGCINCIKRCPTQAIRVRNGKAVIRKEFCIDCGECIRICQNHAKLPTYDSLDIMKNYKYTVALPAPSLYGQFNNLYDARV
;
A
#
# COMPACT_ATOMS: atom_id res chain seq x y z
N MET A 1 -13.42 20.95 -2.51
CA MET A 1 -13.39 19.71 -1.72
C MET A 1 -12.02 19.06 -1.87
N ALA A 2 -11.39 18.73 -0.77
CA ALA A 2 -10.09 18.08 -0.82
C ALA A 2 -10.22 16.66 -1.36
N LYS A 3 -9.31 16.27 -2.24
CA LYS A 3 -9.23 14.91 -2.74
C LYS A 3 -8.11 14.19 -2.01
N PHE A 4 -8.41 12.98 -1.57
CA PHE A 4 -7.43 12.13 -0.91
C PHE A 4 -6.96 11.06 -1.89
N TYR A 5 -5.66 10.95 -2.05
CA TYR A 5 -5.04 9.97 -2.93
C TYR A 5 -4.33 8.93 -2.08
N ASN A 6 -4.81 7.70 -2.16
CA ASN A 6 -4.23 6.59 -1.41
C ASN A 6 -3.78 5.50 -2.36
N SER A 7 -2.69 4.84 -2.00
CA SER A 7 -2.13 3.77 -2.82
C SER A 7 -2.80 2.43 -2.60
N VAL A 8 -3.60 2.30 -1.54
CA VAL A 8 -4.29 1.04 -1.24
C VAL A 8 -5.63 1.03 -1.95
N ARG A 9 -5.90 -0.04 -2.69
CA ARG A 9 -7.18 -0.24 -3.36
C ARG A 9 -7.76 -1.59 -3.00
N LEU A 10 -9.06 -1.74 -3.21
CA LEU A 10 -9.79 -2.96 -2.90
C LEU A 10 -10.29 -3.63 -4.18
N ASP A 11 -10.06 -4.94 -4.28
CA ASP A 11 -10.72 -5.76 -5.29
C ASP A 11 -11.91 -6.44 -4.62
N GLU A 12 -13.10 -5.93 -4.89
CA GLU A 12 -14.31 -6.41 -4.24
C GLU A 12 -14.63 -7.86 -4.56
N SER A 13 -14.20 -8.35 -5.72
CA SER A 13 -14.45 -9.72 -6.12
C SER A 13 -13.71 -10.72 -5.22
N LEU A 14 -12.60 -10.33 -4.63
CA LEU A 14 -11.81 -11.17 -3.75
C LEU A 14 -12.13 -10.97 -2.27
N CYS A 15 -12.79 -9.86 -1.92
CA CYS A 15 -13.11 -9.55 -0.53
C CYS A 15 -14.26 -10.42 -0.04
N LYS A 16 -14.07 -11.08 1.10
CA LYS A 16 -15.08 -11.93 1.72
C LYS A 16 -15.68 -11.33 2.99
N GLY A 17 -15.37 -10.08 3.28
CA GLY A 17 -15.95 -9.38 4.43
C GLY A 17 -15.39 -9.77 5.78
N CYS A 18 -14.24 -10.45 5.85
CA CYS A 18 -13.62 -10.76 7.12
C CYS A 18 -13.10 -9.48 7.79
N ILE A 19 -12.91 -9.52 9.11
CA ILE A 19 -12.61 -8.31 9.89
C ILE A 19 -11.12 -8.16 10.21
N ASN A 20 -10.25 -9.00 9.67
CA ASN A 20 -8.84 -8.98 10.00
C ASN A 20 -8.18 -7.64 9.65
N CYS A 21 -8.54 -7.08 8.48
CA CYS A 21 -7.98 -5.80 8.05
C CYS A 21 -8.44 -4.64 8.95
N ILE A 22 -9.67 -4.72 9.47
CA ILE A 22 -10.19 -3.69 10.39
C ILE A 22 -9.37 -3.66 11.66
N LYS A 23 -9.05 -4.84 12.21
CA LYS A 23 -8.31 -4.96 13.46
C LYS A 23 -6.89 -4.43 13.34
N ARG A 24 -6.32 -4.44 12.15
CA ARG A 24 -4.93 -4.05 11.92
C ARG A 24 -4.75 -2.62 11.45
N CYS A 25 -5.82 -1.98 11.00
CA CYS A 25 -5.71 -0.61 10.51
C CYS A 25 -5.47 0.36 11.67
N PRO A 26 -4.32 1.06 11.71
CA PRO A 26 -3.99 1.93 12.85
C PRO A 26 -4.87 3.18 12.93
N THR A 27 -5.48 3.59 11.83
CA THR A 27 -6.32 4.79 11.80
C THR A 27 -7.80 4.47 11.69
N GLN A 28 -8.15 3.18 11.77
CA GLN A 28 -9.54 2.73 11.67
C GLN A 28 -10.22 3.20 10.38
N ALA A 29 -9.45 3.19 9.27
CA ALA A 29 -9.94 3.65 7.98
C ALA A 29 -10.83 2.65 7.27
N ILE A 30 -10.93 1.41 7.77
CA ILE A 30 -11.63 0.33 7.08
C ILE A 30 -12.91 -0.02 7.82
N ARG A 31 -13.99 -0.17 7.05
CA ARG A 31 -15.29 -0.63 7.56
C ARG A 31 -15.82 -1.71 6.63
N VAL A 32 -16.69 -2.56 7.15
CA VAL A 32 -17.38 -3.57 6.34
C VAL A 32 -18.82 -3.11 6.11
N ARG A 33 -19.21 -3.06 4.85
CA ARG A 33 -20.56 -2.73 4.43
C ARG A 33 -20.99 -3.75 3.36
N ASN A 34 -22.18 -4.30 3.51
CA ASN A 34 -22.74 -5.24 2.55
C ASN A 34 -21.82 -6.45 2.29
N GLY A 35 -21.14 -6.91 3.35
CA GLY A 35 -20.22 -8.05 3.24
C GLY A 35 -18.89 -7.75 2.58
N LYS A 36 -18.58 -6.50 2.32
CA LYS A 36 -17.33 -6.08 1.68
C LYS A 36 -16.66 -4.97 2.48
N ALA A 37 -15.34 -4.94 2.44
CA ALA A 37 -14.59 -3.87 3.08
C ALA A 37 -14.71 -2.58 2.27
N VAL A 38 -14.71 -1.45 2.99
CA VAL A 38 -14.67 -0.12 2.39
C VAL A 38 -13.55 0.65 3.06
N ILE A 39 -12.68 1.25 2.27
CA ILE A 39 -11.56 2.04 2.77
C ILE A 39 -11.96 3.51 2.75
N ARG A 40 -11.95 4.13 3.94
CA ARG A 40 -12.23 5.56 4.08
C ARG A 40 -10.93 6.32 3.84
N LYS A 41 -10.82 6.87 2.63
CA LYS A 41 -9.57 7.46 2.15
C LYS A 41 -9.06 8.62 3.01
N GLU A 42 -9.97 9.36 3.61
CA GLU A 42 -9.59 10.49 4.47
C GLU A 42 -8.88 10.06 5.75
N PHE A 43 -8.99 8.80 6.14
CA PHE A 43 -8.32 8.27 7.33
C PHE A 43 -7.17 7.33 7.00
N CYS A 44 -7.05 6.91 5.76
CA CYS A 44 -6.01 5.97 5.35
C CYS A 44 -4.65 6.68 5.25
N ILE A 45 -3.62 6.09 5.86
CA ILE A 45 -2.26 6.65 5.84
C ILE A 45 -1.29 5.83 4.97
N ASP A 46 -1.83 4.95 4.13
CA ASP A 46 -1.04 4.12 3.20
C ASP A 46 0.03 3.26 3.88
N CYS A 47 -0.23 2.79 5.11
CA CYS A 47 0.73 1.96 5.83
C CYS A 47 0.90 0.56 5.26
N GLY A 48 -0.09 0.07 4.49
CA GLY A 48 -0.01 -1.24 3.84
C GLY A 48 -0.29 -2.45 4.72
N GLU A 49 -0.63 -2.25 5.99
CA GLU A 49 -0.87 -3.37 6.90
C GLU A 49 -2.05 -4.24 6.45
N CYS A 50 -3.10 -3.61 5.91
CA CYS A 50 -4.26 -4.34 5.41
C CYS A 50 -3.90 -5.21 4.19
N ILE A 51 -2.95 -4.76 3.38
CA ILE A 51 -2.47 -5.56 2.25
C ILE A 51 -1.78 -6.81 2.77
N ARG A 52 -0.92 -6.64 3.76
CA ARG A 52 -0.16 -7.74 4.36
C ARG A 52 -1.04 -8.79 5.01
N ILE A 53 -2.09 -8.34 5.70
CA ILE A 53 -2.91 -9.24 6.53
C ILE A 53 -4.06 -9.91 5.76
N CYS A 54 -4.41 -9.42 4.57
CA CYS A 54 -5.55 -9.96 3.84
C CYS A 54 -5.21 -11.32 3.22
N GLN A 55 -5.83 -12.36 3.72
CA GLN A 55 -5.61 -13.73 3.25
C GLN A 55 -6.16 -13.96 1.85
N ASN A 56 -7.16 -13.19 1.46
CA ASN A 56 -7.80 -13.30 0.15
C ASN A 56 -7.15 -12.41 -0.90
N HIS A 57 -6.12 -11.65 -0.52
CA HIS A 57 -5.40 -10.73 -1.41
C HIS A 57 -6.32 -9.72 -2.07
N ALA A 58 -7.38 -9.30 -1.36
CA ALA A 58 -8.33 -8.31 -1.86
C ALA A 58 -7.84 -6.88 -1.78
N LYS A 59 -6.83 -6.62 -0.93
CA LYS A 59 -6.19 -5.32 -0.82
C LYS A 59 -4.94 -5.29 -1.66
N LEU A 60 -4.82 -4.31 -2.53
CA LEU A 60 -3.75 -4.24 -3.51
C LEU A 60 -3.10 -2.86 -3.47
N PRO A 61 -1.78 -2.77 -3.67
CA PRO A 61 -1.15 -1.47 -3.83
C PRO A 61 -1.33 -0.93 -5.24
N THR A 62 -1.39 0.38 -5.35
CA THR A 62 -1.33 1.06 -6.63
C THR A 62 0.08 1.61 -6.80
N TYR A 63 0.78 1.20 -7.84
CA TYR A 63 2.15 1.59 -8.06
C TYR A 63 2.47 1.58 -9.56
N ASP A 64 3.53 2.27 -9.93
CA ASP A 64 4.00 2.29 -11.30
C ASP A 64 4.90 1.09 -11.57
N SER A 65 4.82 0.55 -12.78
CA SER A 65 5.73 -0.49 -13.21
C SER A 65 7.13 0.09 -13.46
N LEU A 66 8.17 -0.72 -13.21
CA LEU A 66 9.53 -0.31 -13.52
C LEU A 66 9.75 -0.08 -15.02
N ASP A 67 8.89 -0.62 -15.87
CA ASP A 67 8.97 -0.42 -17.31
C ASP A 67 8.77 1.05 -17.71
N ILE A 68 8.15 1.86 -16.85
CA ILE A 68 7.96 3.27 -17.10
C ILE A 68 9.30 4.01 -17.25
N MET A 69 10.38 3.47 -16.68
CA MET A 69 11.71 4.08 -16.76
C MET A 69 12.22 4.18 -18.18
N LYS A 70 11.75 3.32 -19.07
CA LYS A 70 12.13 3.33 -20.49
C LYS A 70 11.66 4.58 -21.22
N ASN A 71 10.66 5.27 -20.69
CA ASN A 71 10.09 6.47 -21.30
C ASN A 71 10.87 7.75 -20.96
N TYR A 72 11.87 7.65 -20.09
CA TYR A 72 12.61 8.80 -19.60
C TYR A 72 14.10 8.65 -19.92
N LYS A 73 14.73 9.79 -20.22
CA LYS A 73 16.17 9.81 -20.53
C LYS A 73 17.02 9.57 -19.29
N TYR A 74 16.60 10.12 -18.15
CA TYR A 74 17.33 9.99 -16.90
C TYR A 74 16.42 9.45 -15.81
N THR A 75 16.96 8.58 -14.97
CA THR A 75 16.24 8.00 -13.83
C THR A 75 17.11 8.11 -12.59
N VAL A 76 16.52 8.61 -11.50
CA VAL A 76 17.22 8.75 -10.21
C VAL A 76 16.48 7.92 -9.18
N ALA A 77 17.19 7.09 -8.43
CA ALA A 77 16.62 6.31 -7.34
C ALA A 77 16.68 7.13 -6.04
N LEU A 78 15.55 7.21 -5.35
CA LEU A 78 15.46 7.92 -4.07
C LEU A 78 14.95 6.97 -2.99
N PRO A 79 15.81 6.04 -2.51
CA PRO A 79 15.36 5.10 -1.49
C PRO A 79 15.21 5.79 -0.14
N ALA A 80 14.21 5.34 0.63
CA ALA A 80 14.04 5.82 2.00
C ALA A 80 15.21 5.31 2.86
N PRO A 81 15.62 6.08 3.90
CA PRO A 81 16.72 5.64 4.77
C PRO A 81 16.47 4.27 5.43
N SER A 82 15.22 3.92 5.70
CA SER A 82 14.89 2.63 6.27
C SER A 82 15.29 1.45 5.40
N LEU A 83 15.48 1.66 4.09
CA LEU A 83 15.90 0.61 3.20
C LEU A 83 17.29 0.07 3.57
N TYR A 84 18.18 0.95 4.00
CA TYR A 84 19.56 0.56 4.35
C TYR A 84 19.60 -0.37 5.55
N GLY A 85 18.65 -0.23 6.48
CA GLY A 85 18.58 -1.07 7.65
C GLY A 85 18.12 -2.50 7.37
N GLN A 86 17.59 -2.76 6.19
CA GLN A 86 17.11 -4.09 5.81
C GLN A 86 18.19 -4.97 5.17
N PHE A 87 19.35 -4.40 4.87
CA PHE A 87 20.44 -5.11 4.22
C PHE A 87 21.73 -4.91 5.01
N ASN A 88 22.45 -5.98 5.25
CA ASN A 88 23.65 -5.93 6.10
C ASN A 88 24.85 -5.27 5.42
N ASN A 89 24.85 -5.17 4.12
CA ASN A 89 26.00 -4.73 3.35
C ASN A 89 25.82 -3.39 2.63
N LEU A 90 24.80 -2.62 3.02
CA LEU A 90 24.55 -1.33 2.41
C LEU A 90 25.20 -0.24 3.26
N TYR A 91 26.44 0.11 2.91
CA TYR A 91 27.18 1.17 3.63
C TYR A 91 27.04 2.53 2.99
N ASP A 92 26.69 2.60 1.70
CA ASP A 92 26.48 3.85 1.00
C ASP A 92 25.52 3.65 -0.19
N ALA A 93 25.24 4.74 -0.91
CA ALA A 93 24.26 4.74 -1.98
C ALA A 93 24.78 4.15 -3.31
N ARG A 94 25.98 3.62 -3.33
CA ARG A 94 26.55 3.06 -4.56
C ARG A 94 26.22 1.60 -4.77
N VAL A 95 25.42 1.04 -3.93
CA VAL A 95 25.08 -0.39 -4.00
C VAL A 95 24.09 -0.70 -5.11
#